data_76c1c03ddc29ff37c4a3064bded8db75
#
_entry.id   76c1c03ddc29ff37c4a3064bded8db75
#
_cell.length_a   1.000
_cell.length_b   1.000
_cell.length_c   1.000
_cell.angle_alpha   90.00
_cell.angle_beta   90.00
_cell.angle_gamma   90.00
#
_symmetry.space_group_name_H-M   'P 1'
#
loop_
_entity.id
_entity.type
_entity.pdbx_description
1 polymer ?
#
loop_
_entity_poly.entity_id
_entity_poly.type
_entity_poly.pdbx_seq_one_letter_code
_entity_poly.pdbx_strand_id
1 'polypeptide(L)'
;MKKVLVGIMVFFTFTITQACAYNLKSFSSDSKILSAMQLLEQNGEYEVFANLKKNAVKVKFYHLSMSNVYAANAYDEFGRRVILINSIYKDAPVEQIACLIAHESCHTARKATLDEETRATSKEASCWAKLKRTGVSYPQTKLTKRLDKIANLHIASVEDGNNYIEDKIANSSFYKSQFNL
;
A
#
# COMPACT_ATOMS: atom_id res chain seq x y z
N MET A 1 -54.91 -29.37 22.63
CA MET A 1 -53.48 -29.13 22.71
C MET A 1 -53.16 -27.97 21.77
N LYS A 2 -52.91 -26.76 22.31
CA LYS A 2 -52.53 -25.55 21.51
C LYS A 2 -51.03 -25.54 21.30
N LYS A 3 -50.57 -25.57 20.03
CA LYS A 3 -49.16 -25.41 19.68
C LYS A 3 -48.86 -23.92 19.69
N VAL A 4 -47.96 -23.49 20.59
CA VAL A 4 -47.39 -22.14 20.62
C VAL A 4 -46.19 -22.11 19.66
N LEU A 5 -46.30 -21.32 18.59
CA LEU A 5 -45.21 -21.08 17.64
C LEU A 5 -44.37 -19.91 18.19
N VAL A 6 -43.18 -20.20 18.70
CA VAL A 6 -42.22 -19.17 19.13
C VAL A 6 -41.43 -18.73 17.91
N GLY A 7 -41.75 -17.55 17.38
CA GLY A 7 -40.98 -16.92 16.32
C GLY A 7 -39.71 -16.28 16.88
N ILE A 8 -38.55 -16.81 16.52
CA ILE A 8 -37.25 -16.19 16.83
C ILE A 8 -37.04 -15.06 15.83
N MET A 9 -37.17 -13.80 16.28
CA MET A 9 -36.85 -12.62 15.51
C MET A 9 -35.36 -12.34 15.67
N VAL A 10 -34.56 -12.67 14.64
CA VAL A 10 -33.12 -12.36 14.59
C VAL A 10 -32.96 -10.91 14.17
N PHE A 11 -32.62 -10.03 15.10
CA PHE A 11 -32.27 -8.66 14.83
C PHE A 11 -30.82 -8.64 14.32
N PHE A 12 -30.63 -8.45 13.01
CA PHE A 12 -29.34 -8.05 12.45
C PHE A 12 -29.12 -6.57 12.77
N THR A 13 -28.34 -6.28 13.80
CA THR A 13 -27.82 -4.94 14.04
C THR A 13 -26.69 -4.70 13.03
N PHE A 14 -27.00 -4.00 11.93
CA PHE A 14 -25.99 -3.39 11.07
C PHE A 14 -25.33 -2.27 11.86
N THR A 15 -24.18 -2.52 12.46
CA THR A 15 -23.29 -1.46 12.91
C THR A 15 -22.72 -0.78 11.66
N ILE A 16 -23.35 0.33 11.25
CA ILE A 16 -22.79 1.26 10.29
C ILE A 16 -21.62 1.92 11.01
N THR A 17 -20.41 1.36 10.86
CA THR A 17 -19.17 2.07 11.18
C THR A 17 -19.11 3.27 10.24
N GLN A 18 -19.46 4.45 10.77
CA GLN A 18 -19.23 5.71 10.09
C GLN A 18 -17.70 5.82 9.86
N ALA A 19 -17.25 5.40 8.69
CA ALA A 19 -15.88 5.63 8.26
C ALA A 19 -15.68 7.14 8.18
N CYS A 20 -14.91 7.72 9.10
CA CYS A 20 -14.49 9.11 9.01
C CYS A 20 -13.71 9.26 7.70
N ALA A 21 -14.34 9.85 6.69
CA ALA A 21 -13.67 10.14 5.43
C ALA A 21 -12.44 11.02 5.69
N TYR A 22 -11.29 10.59 5.20
CA TYR A 22 -10.06 11.38 5.31
C TYR A 22 -10.11 12.59 4.40
N ASN A 23 -9.58 13.72 4.84
CA ASN A 23 -9.35 14.85 3.95
C ASN A 23 -8.15 14.55 3.03
N LEU A 24 -8.39 13.82 1.94
CA LEU A 24 -7.34 13.37 1.03
C LEU A 24 -6.54 14.54 0.43
N LYS A 25 -7.19 15.70 0.23
CA LYS A 25 -6.52 16.94 -0.25
C LYS A 25 -5.46 17.45 0.71
N SER A 26 -5.49 17.04 1.97
CA SER A 26 -4.42 17.37 2.92
C SER A 26 -3.11 16.65 2.61
N PHE A 27 -3.15 15.54 1.85
CA PHE A 27 -1.97 14.74 1.49
C PHE A 27 -1.42 15.07 0.11
N SER A 28 -2.29 15.40 -0.87
CA SER A 28 -1.88 15.70 -2.24
C SER A 28 -2.85 16.66 -2.92
N SER A 29 -2.37 17.36 -3.96
CA SER A 29 -3.20 18.12 -4.90
C SER A 29 -3.28 17.45 -6.27
N ASP A 30 -2.53 16.38 -6.51
CA ASP A 30 -2.54 15.66 -7.79
C ASP A 30 -3.74 14.73 -7.88
N SER A 31 -4.53 14.85 -8.96
CA SER A 31 -5.77 14.11 -9.15
C SER A 31 -5.58 12.60 -9.21
N LYS A 32 -4.49 12.13 -9.81
CA LYS A 32 -4.16 10.71 -9.91
C LYS A 32 -3.82 10.12 -8.53
N ILE A 33 -3.04 10.85 -7.75
CA ILE A 33 -2.71 10.46 -6.37
C ILE A 33 -3.96 10.48 -5.50
N LEU A 34 -4.84 11.48 -5.66
CA LEU A 34 -6.11 11.52 -4.94
C LEU A 34 -7.01 10.32 -5.29
N SER A 35 -7.08 9.94 -6.56
CA SER A 35 -7.82 8.74 -6.99
C SER A 35 -7.23 7.46 -6.39
N ALA A 36 -5.90 7.36 -6.32
CA ALA A 36 -5.22 6.22 -5.67
C ALA A 36 -5.51 6.15 -4.17
N MET A 37 -5.50 7.29 -3.48
CA MET A 37 -5.86 7.38 -2.07
C MET A 37 -7.33 7.04 -1.83
N GLN A 38 -8.24 7.54 -2.69
CA GLN A 38 -9.66 7.19 -2.61
C GLN A 38 -9.87 5.68 -2.76
N LEU A 39 -9.13 5.03 -3.65
CA LEU A 39 -9.17 3.58 -3.83
C LEU A 39 -8.70 2.84 -2.56
N LEU A 40 -7.62 3.30 -1.90
CA LEU A 40 -7.16 2.75 -0.63
C LEU A 40 -8.22 2.90 0.47
N GLU A 41 -8.85 4.08 0.59
CA GLU A 41 -9.91 4.34 1.57
C GLU A 41 -11.11 3.42 1.36
N GLN A 42 -11.59 3.28 0.11
CA GLN A 42 -12.71 2.41 -0.26
C GLN A 42 -12.43 0.93 0.02
N ASN A 43 -11.16 0.52 0.03
CA ASN A 43 -10.75 -0.85 0.32
C ASN A 43 -10.32 -1.07 1.79
N GLY A 44 -10.58 -0.10 2.67
CA GLY A 44 -10.35 -0.23 4.10
C GLY A 44 -8.88 -0.17 4.52
N GLU A 45 -8.00 0.41 3.69
CA GLU A 45 -6.57 0.56 3.97
C GLU A 45 -6.29 1.75 4.91
N TYR A 46 -7.03 1.82 6.02
CA TYR A 46 -7.02 2.96 6.97
C TYR A 46 -5.68 3.16 7.67
N GLU A 47 -4.88 2.12 7.84
CA GLU A 47 -3.53 2.20 8.40
C GLU A 47 -2.63 3.13 7.59
N VAL A 48 -2.75 3.10 6.24
CA VAL A 48 -2.01 4.00 5.34
C VAL A 48 -2.27 5.46 5.73
N PHE A 49 -3.54 5.83 5.91
CA PHE A 49 -3.91 7.19 6.27
C PHE A 49 -3.52 7.58 7.69
N ALA A 50 -3.59 6.64 8.63
CA ALA A 50 -3.09 6.86 9.99
C ALA A 50 -1.60 7.21 9.99
N ASN A 51 -0.80 6.46 9.21
CA ASN A 51 0.63 6.69 9.06
C ASN A 51 0.94 8.04 8.37
N LEU A 52 0.23 8.35 7.27
CA LEU A 52 0.38 9.63 6.57
C LEU A 52 0.02 10.82 7.46
N LYS A 53 -1.09 10.72 8.21
CA LYS A 53 -1.56 11.78 9.11
C LYS A 53 -0.60 11.99 10.28
N LYS A 54 -0.16 10.91 10.94
CA LYS A 54 0.77 10.96 12.09
C LYS A 54 2.04 11.75 11.78
N ASN A 55 2.52 11.65 10.54
CA ASN A 55 3.79 12.26 10.12
C ASN A 55 3.59 13.50 9.23
N ALA A 56 2.36 13.99 9.06
CA ALA A 56 2.00 15.11 8.18
C ALA A 56 2.57 14.97 6.75
N VAL A 57 2.58 13.73 6.22
CA VAL A 57 3.23 13.37 4.97
C VAL A 57 2.48 13.96 3.78
N LYS A 58 3.22 14.56 2.85
CA LYS A 58 2.71 14.91 1.52
C LYS A 58 3.11 13.85 0.50
N VAL A 59 2.27 13.65 -0.53
CA VAL A 59 2.53 12.72 -1.63
C VAL A 59 2.49 13.49 -2.94
N LYS A 60 3.51 13.34 -3.77
CA LYS A 60 3.60 13.99 -5.08
C LYS A 60 4.38 13.16 -6.09
N PHE A 61 4.11 13.38 -7.37
CA PHE A 61 5.01 12.91 -8.43
C PHE A 61 6.27 13.77 -8.47
N TYR A 62 7.40 13.11 -8.65
CA TYR A 62 8.69 13.75 -8.78
C TYR A 62 9.60 12.92 -9.69
N HIS A 63 10.43 13.58 -10.49
CA HIS A 63 11.38 12.87 -11.34
C HIS A 63 12.54 12.32 -10.49
N LEU A 64 12.57 11.00 -10.31
CA LEU A 64 13.69 10.31 -9.68
C LEU A 64 14.65 9.84 -10.78
N SER A 65 15.94 10.19 -10.67
CA SER A 65 16.96 9.93 -11.70
C SER A 65 17.16 8.42 -11.99
N MET A 66 16.82 7.55 -11.03
CA MET A 66 16.94 6.10 -11.18
C MET A 66 15.62 5.49 -11.64
N SER A 67 15.60 4.89 -12.82
CA SER A 67 14.38 4.26 -13.40
C SER A 67 13.90 3.00 -12.68
N ASN A 68 14.73 2.41 -11.81
CA ASN A 68 14.40 1.27 -10.97
C ASN A 68 13.85 1.65 -9.58
N VAL A 69 13.81 2.95 -9.27
CA VAL A 69 13.16 3.47 -8.05
C VAL A 69 11.74 3.88 -8.42
N TYR A 70 10.76 3.20 -7.84
CA TYR A 70 9.34 3.40 -8.11
C TYR A 70 8.77 4.56 -7.30
N ALA A 71 9.13 4.62 -6.03
CA ALA A 71 8.81 5.69 -5.09
C ALA A 71 9.93 5.80 -4.05
N ALA A 72 9.91 6.85 -3.26
CA ALA A 72 10.89 7.06 -2.18
C ALA A 72 10.32 7.97 -1.09
N ASN A 73 10.70 7.70 0.15
CA ASN A 73 10.55 8.66 1.24
C ASN A 73 11.68 9.68 1.20
N ALA A 74 11.32 10.95 1.29
CA ALA A 74 12.24 12.08 1.33
C ALA A 74 11.83 13.07 2.41
N TYR A 75 12.64 14.09 2.61
CA TYR A 75 12.34 15.22 3.47
C TYR A 75 12.40 16.51 2.65
N ASP A 76 11.44 17.40 2.84
CA ASP A 76 11.46 18.71 2.22
C ASP A 76 12.47 19.65 2.93
N GLU A 77 12.60 20.86 2.42
CA GLU A 77 13.48 21.91 2.98
C GLU A 77 13.17 22.28 4.42
N PHE A 78 11.94 21.99 4.90
CA PHE A 78 11.51 22.21 6.28
C PHE A 78 11.67 20.95 7.14
N GLY A 79 12.27 19.88 6.64
CA GLY A 79 12.42 18.62 7.35
C GLY A 79 11.12 17.80 7.47
N ARG A 80 10.07 18.15 6.71
CA ARG A 80 8.80 17.41 6.70
C ARG A 80 8.89 16.26 5.73
N ARG A 81 8.33 15.14 6.12
CA ARG A 81 8.35 13.92 5.30
C ARG A 81 7.50 14.08 4.05
N VAL A 82 8.01 13.61 2.92
CA VAL A 82 7.35 13.61 1.61
C VAL A 82 7.52 12.26 0.96
N ILE A 83 6.44 11.68 0.44
CA ILE A 83 6.50 10.53 -0.46
C ILE A 83 6.60 11.04 -1.89
N LEU A 84 7.66 10.64 -2.57
CA LEU A 84 7.93 10.97 -3.97
C LEU A 84 7.64 9.74 -4.82
N ILE A 85 6.61 9.79 -5.65
CA ILE A 85 6.35 8.76 -6.65
C ILE A 85 7.09 9.15 -7.92
N ASN A 86 7.89 8.25 -8.50
CA ASN A 86 8.64 8.55 -9.70
C ASN A 86 7.68 8.91 -10.84
N SER A 87 7.86 10.10 -11.42
CA SER A 87 6.98 10.67 -12.43
C SER A 87 6.91 9.86 -13.73
N ILE A 88 7.87 8.97 -13.99
CA ILE A 88 7.79 8.03 -15.12
C ILE A 88 6.60 7.04 -15.00
N TYR A 89 6.03 6.89 -13.79
CA TYR A 89 4.85 6.06 -13.52
C TYR A 89 3.55 6.88 -13.43
N LYS A 90 3.56 8.14 -13.83
CA LYS A 90 2.36 9.00 -13.74
C LYS A 90 1.19 8.41 -14.53
N ASP A 91 1.47 7.69 -15.63
CA ASP A 91 0.45 7.05 -16.46
C ASP A 91 0.12 5.60 -16.04
N ALA A 92 0.76 5.10 -14.98
CA ALA A 92 0.46 3.77 -14.44
C ALA A 92 -0.99 3.69 -13.93
N PRO A 93 -1.62 2.51 -13.92
CA PRO A 93 -2.92 2.29 -13.30
C PRO A 93 -2.99 2.82 -11.86
N VAL A 94 -4.16 3.33 -11.48
CA VAL A 94 -4.39 3.93 -10.14
C VAL A 94 -4.11 2.93 -9.03
N GLU A 95 -4.43 1.66 -9.25
CA GLU A 95 -4.17 0.55 -8.33
C GLU A 95 -2.68 0.40 -8.02
N GLN A 96 -1.83 0.57 -9.02
CA GLN A 96 -0.36 0.49 -8.85
C GLN A 96 0.17 1.67 -8.04
N ILE A 97 -0.34 2.88 -8.31
CA ILE A 97 0.02 4.08 -7.53
C ILE A 97 -0.43 3.91 -6.07
N ALA A 98 -1.62 3.34 -5.84
CA ALA A 98 -2.12 3.03 -4.51
C ALA A 98 -1.18 2.10 -3.74
N CYS A 99 -0.68 1.04 -4.39
CA CYS A 99 0.25 0.09 -3.78
C CYS A 99 1.59 0.76 -3.41
N LEU A 100 2.12 1.66 -4.26
CA LEU A 100 3.33 2.42 -3.95
C LEU A 100 3.12 3.34 -2.73
N ILE A 101 1.97 4.02 -2.65
CA ILE A 101 1.63 4.86 -1.48
C ILE A 101 1.53 3.99 -0.22
N ALA A 102 0.92 2.82 -0.30
CA ALA A 102 0.80 1.90 0.82
C ALA A 102 2.17 1.44 1.33
N HIS A 103 3.10 1.07 0.44
CA HIS A 103 4.48 0.74 0.75
C HIS A 103 5.17 1.88 1.49
N GLU A 104 5.24 3.05 0.86
CA GLU A 104 5.98 4.21 1.36
C GLU A 104 5.39 4.74 2.68
N SER A 105 4.09 4.52 2.93
CA SER A 105 3.46 4.90 4.19
C SER A 105 4.01 4.13 5.40
N CYS A 106 4.55 2.94 5.19
CA CYS A 106 5.08 2.08 6.24
C CYS A 106 6.44 2.55 6.78
N HIS A 107 7.19 3.30 5.98
CA HIS A 107 8.49 3.83 6.41
C HIS A 107 8.32 4.97 7.41
N THR A 108 9.04 4.92 8.51
CA THR A 108 9.01 5.92 9.59
C THR A 108 10.37 6.54 9.85
N ALA A 109 11.45 5.82 9.53
CA ALA A 109 12.82 6.25 9.72
C ALA A 109 13.44 6.82 8.44
N ARG A 110 14.53 7.58 8.57
CA ARG A 110 15.31 8.08 7.43
C ARG A 110 16.01 6.96 6.65
N LYS A 111 16.40 5.90 7.35
CA LYS A 111 17.02 4.70 6.79
C LYS A 111 16.16 3.52 7.21
N ALA A 112 15.62 2.81 6.24
CA ALA A 112 14.82 1.64 6.49
C ALA A 112 15.68 0.49 7.04
N THR A 113 15.06 -0.35 7.89
CA THR A 113 15.60 -1.63 8.33
C THR A 113 15.05 -2.77 7.49
N LEU A 114 15.62 -3.97 7.62
CA LEU A 114 15.10 -5.18 6.97
C LEU A 114 13.62 -5.41 7.34
N ASP A 115 13.29 -5.31 8.64
CA ASP A 115 11.91 -5.50 9.12
C ASP A 115 10.95 -4.45 8.55
N GLU A 116 11.40 -3.20 8.46
CA GLU A 116 10.57 -2.12 7.90
C GLU A 116 10.32 -2.32 6.40
N GLU A 117 11.33 -2.72 5.62
CA GLU A 117 11.21 -3.06 4.21
C GLU A 117 10.34 -4.30 3.99
N THR A 118 10.50 -5.32 4.83
CA THR A 118 9.66 -6.53 4.79
C THR A 118 8.20 -6.17 5.02
N ARG A 119 7.91 -5.37 6.05
CA ARG A 119 6.55 -4.89 6.34
C ARG A 119 5.99 -4.04 5.20
N ALA A 120 6.77 -3.09 4.67
CA ALA A 120 6.37 -2.22 3.58
C ALA A 120 6.08 -3.01 2.31
N THR A 121 6.95 -3.97 1.94
CA THR A 121 6.77 -4.83 0.78
C THR A 121 5.58 -5.78 0.96
N SER A 122 5.36 -6.31 2.16
CA SER A 122 4.18 -7.14 2.47
C SER A 122 2.88 -6.34 2.36
N LYS A 123 2.88 -5.09 2.82
CA LYS A 123 1.74 -4.17 2.68
C LYS A 123 1.44 -3.87 1.21
N GLU A 124 2.46 -3.58 0.41
CA GLU A 124 2.35 -3.37 -1.03
C GLU A 124 1.79 -4.61 -1.75
N ALA A 125 2.31 -5.79 -1.41
CA ALA A 125 1.91 -7.06 -1.98
C ALA A 125 0.44 -7.41 -1.67
N SER A 126 0.05 -7.28 -0.40
CA SER A 126 -1.35 -7.45 0.06
C SER A 126 -2.28 -6.45 -0.63
N CYS A 127 -1.87 -5.19 -0.72
CA CYS A 127 -2.61 -4.15 -1.40
C CYS A 127 -2.84 -4.51 -2.88
N TRP A 128 -1.78 -4.96 -3.61
CA TRP A 128 -1.90 -5.35 -5.00
C TRP A 128 -2.80 -6.58 -5.18
N ALA A 129 -2.64 -7.63 -4.36
CA ALA A 129 -3.50 -8.81 -4.39
C ALA A 129 -4.99 -8.46 -4.23
N LYS A 130 -5.29 -7.44 -3.42
CA LYS A 130 -6.65 -6.97 -3.14
C LYS A 130 -7.20 -6.04 -4.23
N LEU A 131 -6.37 -5.13 -4.76
CA LEU A 131 -6.80 -4.09 -5.70
C LEU A 131 -6.75 -4.52 -7.16
N LYS A 132 -5.92 -5.52 -7.49
CA LYS A 132 -5.82 -6.05 -8.85
C LYS A 132 -7.15 -6.68 -9.27
N ARG A 133 -7.84 -6.04 -10.19
CA ARG A 133 -9.17 -6.48 -10.64
C ARG A 133 -9.07 -7.70 -11.56
N THR A 134 -9.88 -8.71 -11.29
CA THR A 134 -10.02 -9.89 -12.15
C THR A 134 -10.57 -9.48 -13.51
N GLY A 135 -10.01 -10.03 -14.59
CA GLY A 135 -10.44 -9.75 -15.96
C GLY A 135 -9.95 -8.43 -16.55
N VAL A 136 -9.21 -7.61 -15.78
CA VAL A 136 -8.55 -6.40 -16.29
C VAL A 136 -7.13 -6.74 -16.74
N SER A 137 -6.80 -6.38 -17.99
CA SER A 137 -5.43 -6.47 -18.48
C SER A 137 -4.63 -5.24 -18.06
N TYR A 138 -3.57 -5.47 -17.29
CA TYR A 138 -2.63 -4.43 -16.90
C TYR A 138 -1.44 -4.38 -17.86
N PRO A 139 -0.90 -3.19 -18.20
CA PRO A 139 0.29 -3.05 -19.02
C PRO A 139 1.46 -3.85 -18.40
N GLN A 140 2.18 -4.63 -19.20
CA GLN A 140 3.29 -5.49 -18.74
C GLN A 140 4.58 -4.69 -18.50
N THR A 141 4.48 -3.68 -17.64
CA THR A 141 5.60 -2.83 -17.23
C THR A 141 6.49 -3.53 -16.18
N LYS A 142 7.66 -2.94 -15.89
CA LYS A 142 8.51 -3.39 -14.79
C LYS A 142 7.78 -3.33 -13.44
N LEU A 143 6.96 -2.29 -13.23
CA LEU A 143 6.16 -2.12 -12.01
C LEU A 143 5.12 -3.24 -11.89
N THR A 144 4.34 -3.51 -12.95
CA THR A 144 3.34 -4.60 -12.95
C THR A 144 3.97 -5.94 -12.61
N LYS A 145 5.07 -6.29 -13.30
CA LYS A 145 5.79 -7.55 -13.07
C LYS A 145 6.32 -7.67 -11.64
N ARG A 146 6.81 -6.56 -11.07
CA ARG A 146 7.25 -6.51 -9.67
C ARG A 146 6.09 -6.75 -8.71
N LEU A 147 4.97 -6.02 -8.90
CA LEU A 147 3.78 -6.15 -8.07
C LEU A 147 3.19 -7.57 -8.12
N ASP A 148 3.09 -8.16 -9.31
CA ASP A 148 2.63 -9.54 -9.46
C ASP A 148 3.55 -10.53 -8.73
N LYS A 149 4.87 -10.35 -8.85
CA LYS A 149 5.83 -11.21 -8.16
C LYS A 149 5.71 -11.14 -6.64
N ILE A 150 5.62 -9.94 -6.06
CA ILE A 150 5.52 -9.80 -4.60
C ILE A 150 4.15 -10.25 -4.07
N ALA A 151 3.06 -10.04 -4.83
CA ALA A 151 1.75 -10.54 -4.47
C ALA A 151 1.71 -12.08 -4.43
N ASN A 152 2.31 -12.75 -5.40
CA ASN A 152 2.40 -14.21 -5.40
C ASN A 152 3.21 -14.73 -4.20
N LEU A 153 4.32 -14.07 -3.83
CA LEU A 153 5.08 -14.41 -2.63
C LEU A 153 4.27 -14.17 -1.35
N HIS A 154 3.48 -13.11 -1.29
CA HIS A 154 2.61 -12.83 -0.15
C HIS A 154 1.53 -13.91 0.01
N ILE A 155 0.88 -14.31 -1.09
CA ILE A 155 -0.12 -15.38 -1.08
C ILE A 155 0.51 -16.70 -0.60
N ALA A 156 1.64 -17.09 -1.17
CA ALA A 156 2.37 -18.28 -0.73
C ALA A 156 2.77 -18.19 0.75
N SER A 157 3.22 -17.03 1.22
CA SER A 157 3.56 -16.82 2.64
C SER A 157 2.37 -17.07 3.57
N VAL A 158 1.17 -16.65 3.16
CA VAL A 158 -0.07 -16.86 3.93
C VAL A 158 -0.47 -18.33 3.93
N GLU A 159 -0.30 -19.03 2.81
CA GLU A 159 -0.66 -20.45 2.66
C GLU A 159 0.29 -21.38 3.43
N ASP A 160 1.59 -21.12 3.37
CA ASP A 160 2.63 -22.00 3.93
C ASP A 160 3.10 -21.60 5.34
N GLY A 161 2.73 -20.40 5.81
CA GLY A 161 3.18 -19.85 7.09
C GLY A 161 4.65 -19.40 7.11
N ASN A 162 5.29 -19.27 5.94
CA ASN A 162 6.67 -18.79 5.77
C ASN A 162 6.72 -17.31 5.42
N ASN A 163 7.88 -16.66 5.54
CA ASN A 163 8.05 -15.25 5.16
C ASN A 163 8.88 -15.09 3.89
N TYR A 164 8.34 -15.51 2.74
CA TYR A 164 9.04 -15.44 1.45
C TYR A 164 9.37 -14.00 0.99
N ILE A 165 8.67 -12.99 1.51
CA ILE A 165 9.00 -11.58 1.22
C ILE A 165 10.28 -11.20 1.94
N GLU A 166 10.45 -11.56 3.21
CA GLU A 166 11.67 -11.32 3.98
C GLU A 166 12.87 -11.99 3.32
N ASP A 167 12.75 -13.27 2.97
CA ASP A 167 13.79 -14.02 2.27
C ASP A 167 14.20 -13.34 0.95
N LYS A 168 13.21 -12.85 0.19
CA LYS A 168 13.46 -12.13 -1.06
C LYS A 168 14.23 -10.83 -0.82
N ILE A 169 13.90 -10.07 0.23
CA ILE A 169 14.55 -8.80 0.54
C ILE A 169 15.96 -9.06 1.07
N ALA A 170 16.12 -9.97 2.03
CA ALA A 170 17.40 -10.34 2.62
C ALA A 170 18.40 -10.88 1.58
N ASN A 171 17.92 -11.59 0.55
CA ASN A 171 18.74 -12.11 -0.53
C ASN A 171 18.96 -11.16 -1.71
N SER A 172 18.34 -9.98 -1.71
CA SER A 172 18.53 -8.97 -2.76
C SER A 172 19.91 -8.29 -2.63
N SER A 173 20.68 -8.26 -3.72
CA SER A 173 21.97 -7.55 -3.75
C SER A 173 21.86 -6.06 -3.40
N PHE A 174 20.73 -5.43 -3.76
CA PHE A 174 20.42 -4.06 -3.41
C PHE A 174 20.30 -3.86 -1.90
N TYR A 175 19.50 -4.71 -1.24
CA TYR A 175 19.28 -4.62 0.21
C TYR A 175 20.44 -5.16 1.04
N LYS A 176 21.19 -6.16 0.54
CA LYS A 176 22.41 -6.64 1.21
C LYS A 176 23.42 -5.52 1.44
N SER A 177 23.65 -4.67 0.44
CA SER A 177 24.52 -3.50 0.58
C SER A 177 23.96 -2.44 1.52
N GLN A 178 22.64 -2.30 1.58
CA GLN A 178 21.97 -1.30 2.43
C GLN A 178 21.96 -1.69 3.91
N PHE A 179 21.77 -2.97 4.21
CA PHE A 179 21.59 -3.48 5.57
C PHE A 179 22.86 -4.14 6.16
N ASN A 180 23.94 -4.24 5.37
CA ASN A 180 25.19 -4.94 5.76
C ASN A 180 24.96 -6.42 6.10
N LEU A 181 24.12 -7.11 5.28
CA LEU A 181 23.81 -8.54 5.41
C LEU A 181 24.82 -9.41 4.68
#